data_e8f1930b98cd4b62af4706e2ee365c3c
#
_entry.id   e8f1930b98cd4b62af4706e2ee365c3c
#
_cell.length_a   1.000
_cell.length_b   1.000
_cell.length_c   1.000
_cell.angle_alpha   90.00
_cell.angle_beta   90.00
_cell.angle_gamma   90.00
#
_symmetry.space_group_name_H-M   'P 1'
#
loop_
_entity.id
_entity.type
_entity.pdbx_description
1 polymer ?
#
loop_
_entity_poly.entity_id
_entity_poly.type
_entity_poly.pdbx_seq_one_letter_code
_entity_poly.pdbx_strand_id
1 'polypeptide(L)'
;MGHDVVMTPGGYMYFDFYQADPKTQPYAIGGYTPIKRAYSYNPVPMDSLTAEESKHILGVQANTWTEYIKDEKHLEYMMFPRALAVAEIGWTPQEDRSWEDFKPRMNANIPVLQRMGIHTFTLSDEIETTMEVDTLRREIKVMLDAEKYPAEIRYTTDGSIPTASSRVYDGPIVVKDSADIKAAIFRDGQLQGTPTEKKVDYHRGINKPIHYNSKLYSGYMAGGMNALLDGYRGGLTYLDGRWQGYLNDLDCVVDMGEVTDSHKVSSRFMQLIGPGVYQPGEVELLTSEDRESYISQGVIPTTISNTDKDLSFQEYTFNGDWKARYIRMRNNSDQQMELYVLGFTATTKQDPQINEALMMYDMNLDTYKNLNPGEMIHIKCDDINAVSFFLSGSNENLVSITCLLYTSPSP
;
A
#
# COMPACT_ATOMS: atom_id res chain seq x y z
N MET A 1 0.47 20.15 22.04
CA MET A 1 -0.84 19.93 22.70
C MET A 1 -0.70 19.31 24.09
N GLY A 2 0.47 18.82 24.50
CA GLY A 2 0.76 18.34 25.87
C GLY A 2 0.02 17.06 26.29
N HIS A 3 -0.37 16.21 25.30
CA HIS A 3 -0.97 14.90 25.56
C HIS A 3 0.05 13.80 25.30
N ASP A 4 0.07 12.82 26.20
CA ASP A 4 0.86 11.60 26.00
C ASP A 4 0.16 10.67 25.00
N VAL A 5 0.95 9.98 24.17
CA VAL A 5 0.44 9.09 23.13
C VAL A 5 1.20 7.76 23.08
N VAL A 6 0.48 6.71 22.73
CA VAL A 6 1.05 5.42 22.30
C VAL A 6 0.85 5.33 20.79
N MET A 7 1.93 5.08 20.06
CA MET A 7 1.93 5.09 18.60
C MET A 7 1.44 3.76 18.03
N THR A 8 0.41 3.82 17.17
CA THR A 8 -0.18 2.62 16.56
C THR A 8 -0.65 2.85 15.11
N PRO A 9 0.22 3.32 14.20
CA PRO A 9 -0.19 3.61 12.82
C PRO A 9 -0.53 2.34 12.05
N GLY A 10 -1.70 2.32 11.38
CA GLY A 10 -2.22 1.14 10.70
C GLY A 10 -1.27 0.55 9.67
N GLY A 11 -0.54 1.37 8.90
CA GLY A 11 0.40 0.91 7.89
C GLY A 11 1.60 0.12 8.41
N TYR A 12 1.84 0.08 9.74
CA TYR A 12 2.97 -0.60 10.38
C TYR A 12 2.55 -1.52 11.52
N MET A 13 1.46 -1.17 12.24
CA MET A 13 1.11 -1.78 13.52
C MET A 13 -0.24 -2.51 13.50
N TYR A 14 -0.92 -2.63 12.36
CA TYR A 14 -2.13 -3.44 12.23
C TYR A 14 -1.76 -4.85 11.81
N PHE A 15 -1.89 -5.79 12.75
CA PHE A 15 -1.50 -7.18 12.59
C PHE A 15 -2.63 -8.09 12.11
N ASP A 16 -3.79 -7.53 11.85
CA ASP A 16 -4.87 -8.11 11.05
C ASP A 16 -4.61 -7.99 9.54
N PHE A 17 -3.55 -7.28 9.11
CA PHE A 17 -3.10 -7.18 7.71
C PHE A 17 -2.24 -8.38 7.30
N TYR A 18 -2.23 -8.67 5.98
CA TYR A 18 -1.42 -9.72 5.40
C TYR A 18 0.09 -9.56 5.72
N GLN A 19 0.77 -10.70 5.93
CA GLN A 19 2.21 -10.75 6.21
C GLN A 19 3.05 -11.12 4.99
N ALA A 20 2.44 -11.78 3.99
CA ALA A 20 3.03 -12.21 2.73
C ALA A 20 2.00 -12.05 1.61
N ASP A 21 2.25 -12.58 0.40
CA ASP A 21 1.29 -12.53 -0.72
C ASP A 21 -0.09 -13.04 -0.26
N PRO A 22 -1.14 -12.22 -0.39
CA PRO A 22 -2.50 -12.58 0.02
C PRO A 22 -2.99 -13.93 -0.51
N LYS A 23 -2.52 -14.36 -1.69
CA LYS A 23 -2.87 -15.66 -2.29
C LYS A 23 -2.35 -16.85 -1.51
N THR A 24 -1.34 -16.65 -0.66
CA THR A 24 -0.71 -17.70 0.15
C THR A 24 -1.14 -17.66 1.61
N GLN A 25 -2.01 -16.70 1.98
CA GLN A 25 -2.37 -16.41 3.36
C GLN A 25 -3.84 -16.73 3.65
N PRO A 26 -4.20 -16.98 4.92
CA PRO A 26 -5.59 -16.93 5.36
C PRO A 26 -6.21 -15.58 5.00
N TYR A 27 -7.50 -15.56 4.71
CA TYR A 27 -8.21 -14.33 4.37
C TYR A 27 -8.13 -13.29 5.51
N ALA A 28 -7.77 -12.05 5.17
CA ALA A 28 -7.68 -10.91 6.07
C ALA A 28 -8.42 -9.70 5.49
N ILE A 29 -8.58 -8.63 6.26
CA ILE A 29 -9.30 -7.42 5.82
C ILE A 29 -8.64 -6.74 4.60
N GLY A 30 -7.38 -7.00 4.35
CA GLY A 30 -6.55 -6.32 3.35
C GLY A 30 -5.31 -5.72 3.99
N GLY A 31 -4.68 -4.77 3.31
CA GLY A 31 -3.40 -4.20 3.76
C GLY A 31 -2.24 -5.19 3.65
N TYR A 32 -1.03 -4.71 3.92
CA TYR A 32 0.18 -5.53 3.83
C TYR A 32 1.22 -5.02 4.82
N THR A 33 1.51 -5.80 5.85
CA THR A 33 2.45 -5.47 6.92
C THR A 33 3.34 -6.66 7.22
N PRO A 34 4.33 -6.96 6.35
CA PRO A 34 5.35 -7.96 6.64
C PRO A 34 6.20 -7.52 7.84
N ILE A 35 6.90 -8.47 8.46
CA ILE A 35 7.66 -8.20 9.70
C ILE A 35 8.72 -7.11 9.53
N LYS A 36 9.40 -7.04 8.38
CA LYS A 36 10.39 -6.01 8.11
C LYS A 36 9.77 -4.60 8.06
N ARG A 37 8.55 -4.49 7.50
CA ARG A 37 7.79 -3.24 7.51
C ARG A 37 7.41 -2.83 8.95
N ALA A 38 6.89 -3.75 9.76
CA ALA A 38 6.61 -3.48 11.16
C ALA A 38 7.88 -3.02 11.90
N TYR A 39 9.00 -3.73 11.71
CA TYR A 39 10.30 -3.41 12.31
C TYR A 39 10.85 -2.04 11.88
N SER A 40 10.59 -1.60 10.66
CA SER A 40 11.10 -0.32 10.12
C SER A 40 10.45 0.91 10.76
N TYR A 41 9.36 0.73 11.53
CA TYR A 41 8.66 1.85 12.13
C TYR A 41 9.51 2.58 13.18
N ASN A 42 9.58 3.90 13.05
CA ASN A 42 10.16 4.77 14.07
C ASN A 42 9.04 5.53 14.80
N PRO A 43 8.74 5.19 16.08
CA PRO A 43 7.69 5.88 16.84
C PRO A 43 8.06 7.31 17.22
N VAL A 44 9.36 7.66 17.21
CA VAL A 44 9.85 8.98 17.64
C VAL A 44 10.69 9.61 16.52
N PRO A 45 10.07 10.12 15.43
CA PRO A 45 10.79 10.73 14.31
C PRO A 45 11.35 12.09 14.71
N MET A 46 12.62 12.16 15.12
CA MET A 46 13.29 13.37 15.59
C MET A 46 13.52 14.45 14.51
N ASP A 47 13.30 14.12 13.25
CA ASP A 47 13.24 15.08 12.13
C ASP A 47 11.91 15.88 12.10
N SER A 48 10.88 15.37 12.75
CA SER A 48 9.52 15.93 12.79
C SER A 48 9.10 16.41 14.18
N LEU A 49 9.87 16.11 15.23
CA LEU A 49 9.55 16.40 16.62
C LEU A 49 10.71 17.10 17.32
N THR A 50 10.37 18.03 18.19
CA THR A 50 11.33 18.58 19.14
C THR A 50 11.63 17.59 20.27
N ALA A 51 12.75 17.78 20.99
CA ALA A 51 13.11 16.94 22.13
C ALA A 51 12.08 17.02 23.28
N GLU A 52 11.31 18.09 23.39
CA GLU A 52 10.24 18.21 24.38
C GLU A 52 8.99 17.45 23.94
N GLU A 53 8.61 17.56 22.66
CA GLU A 53 7.46 16.86 22.11
C GLU A 53 7.68 15.33 22.09
N SER A 54 8.90 14.88 21.85
CA SER A 54 9.24 13.46 21.84
C SER A 54 8.99 12.76 23.19
N LYS A 55 9.04 13.48 24.31
CA LYS A 55 8.76 12.94 25.65
C LYS A 55 7.31 12.51 25.84
N HIS A 56 6.41 13.03 25.02
CA HIS A 56 5.00 12.64 25.03
C HIS A 56 4.72 11.32 24.31
N ILE A 57 5.69 10.74 23.62
CA ILE A 57 5.54 9.43 23.00
C ILE A 57 5.92 8.36 24.03
N LEU A 58 4.93 7.70 24.61
CA LEU A 58 5.12 6.71 25.68
C LEU A 58 5.60 5.36 25.16
N GLY A 59 5.41 5.09 23.85
CA GLY A 59 5.81 3.84 23.23
C GLY A 59 5.01 3.50 21.99
N VAL A 60 5.01 2.21 21.64
CA VAL A 60 4.38 1.64 20.46
C VAL A 60 3.42 0.53 20.84
N GLN A 61 2.34 0.38 20.07
CA GLN A 61 1.35 -0.69 20.21
C GLN A 61 1.02 -1.26 18.83
N ALA A 62 0.86 -2.58 18.75
CA ALA A 62 0.24 -3.22 17.61
C ALA A 62 -1.23 -3.55 17.91
N ASN A 63 -2.08 -3.45 16.90
CA ASN A 63 -3.49 -3.83 16.96
C ASN A 63 -3.74 -5.06 16.11
N THR A 64 -4.59 -5.95 16.58
CA THR A 64 -5.05 -7.11 15.83
C THR A 64 -6.57 -7.14 15.93
N TRP A 65 -7.25 -6.64 14.90
CA TRP A 65 -8.70 -6.63 14.81
C TRP A 65 -9.18 -8.03 14.40
N THR A 66 -10.26 -8.50 15.01
CA THR A 66 -10.61 -9.93 14.98
C THR A 66 -11.74 -10.29 14.02
N GLU A 67 -12.19 -9.37 13.19
CA GLU A 67 -13.32 -9.57 12.25
C GLU A 67 -13.12 -10.79 11.34
N TYR A 68 -11.86 -11.06 10.98
CA TYR A 68 -11.48 -12.17 10.08
C TYR A 68 -10.66 -13.26 10.77
N ILE A 69 -10.42 -13.13 12.07
CA ILE A 69 -9.64 -14.10 12.86
C ILE A 69 -10.59 -15.13 13.47
N LYS A 70 -10.44 -16.39 13.06
CA LYS A 70 -11.39 -17.46 13.36
C LYS A 70 -11.20 -18.11 14.72
N ASP A 71 -9.95 -18.23 15.17
CA ASP A 71 -9.56 -18.96 16.38
C ASP A 71 -8.21 -18.46 16.93
N GLU A 72 -7.81 -19.00 18.09
CA GLU A 72 -6.57 -18.67 18.77
C GLU A 72 -5.32 -18.93 17.91
N LYS A 73 -5.29 -20.04 17.16
CA LYS A 73 -4.16 -20.37 16.29
C LYS A 73 -4.02 -19.36 15.15
N HIS A 74 -5.14 -18.90 14.61
CA HIS A 74 -5.14 -17.84 13.60
C HIS A 74 -4.68 -16.50 14.20
N LEU A 75 -5.09 -16.20 15.44
CA LEU A 75 -4.61 -15.01 16.15
C LEU A 75 -3.10 -15.04 16.35
N GLU A 76 -2.57 -16.15 16.87
CA GLU A 76 -1.14 -16.35 17.06
C GLU A 76 -0.35 -16.26 15.75
N TYR A 77 -0.87 -16.88 14.67
CA TYR A 77 -0.32 -16.79 13.34
C TYR A 77 -0.23 -15.32 12.85
N MET A 78 -1.25 -14.52 13.10
CA MET A 78 -1.27 -13.12 12.70
C MET A 78 -0.35 -12.24 13.56
N MET A 79 -0.14 -12.59 14.83
CA MET A 79 0.70 -11.83 15.76
C MET A 79 2.18 -12.17 15.66
N PHE A 80 2.54 -13.45 15.58
CA PHE A 80 3.92 -13.90 15.64
C PHE A 80 4.45 -14.34 14.27
N PRO A 81 5.69 -13.91 13.92
CA PRO A 81 6.72 -13.30 14.77
C PRO A 81 6.67 -11.76 14.86
N ARG A 82 5.69 -11.05 14.25
CA ARG A 82 5.64 -9.58 14.22
C ARG A 82 5.67 -8.92 15.61
N ALA A 83 5.12 -9.59 16.62
CA ALA A 83 5.21 -9.13 18.01
C ALA A 83 6.65 -9.00 18.52
N LEU A 84 7.61 -9.78 17.99
CA LEU A 84 9.03 -9.62 18.30
C LEU A 84 9.58 -8.29 17.79
N ALA A 85 9.12 -7.83 16.61
CA ALA A 85 9.50 -6.53 16.07
C ALA A 85 8.97 -5.39 16.95
N VAL A 86 7.72 -5.49 17.44
CA VAL A 86 7.15 -4.49 18.36
C VAL A 86 7.94 -4.43 19.67
N ALA A 87 8.33 -5.60 20.22
CA ALA A 87 9.17 -5.67 21.41
C ALA A 87 10.52 -4.98 21.18
N GLU A 88 11.18 -5.27 20.06
CA GLU A 88 12.46 -4.62 19.72
C GLU A 88 12.31 -3.09 19.60
N ILE A 89 11.26 -2.62 18.90
CA ILE A 89 10.99 -1.19 18.77
C ILE A 89 10.76 -0.51 20.13
N GLY A 90 10.08 -1.20 21.04
CA GLY A 90 9.77 -0.66 22.36
C GLY A 90 10.94 -0.64 23.34
N TRP A 91 11.92 -1.52 23.16
CA TRP A 91 13.03 -1.69 24.09
C TRP A 91 14.39 -1.19 23.59
N THR A 92 14.56 -1.06 22.27
CA THR A 92 15.84 -0.70 21.66
C THR A 92 15.76 0.70 21.04
N PRO A 93 16.65 1.65 21.41
CA PRO A 93 16.72 2.94 20.78
C PRO A 93 16.86 2.84 19.26
N GLN A 94 16.33 3.82 18.52
CA GLN A 94 16.29 3.80 17.05
C GLN A 94 17.69 3.66 16.43
N GLU A 95 18.68 4.34 17.01
CA GLU A 95 20.09 4.34 16.56
C GLU A 95 20.79 3.00 16.73
N ASP A 96 20.32 2.17 17.67
CA ASP A 96 20.87 0.84 17.97
C ASP A 96 20.14 -0.27 17.23
N ARG A 97 19.04 0.03 16.53
CA ARG A 97 18.26 -0.95 15.79
C ARG A 97 18.88 -1.26 14.44
N SER A 98 19.05 -2.55 14.14
CA SER A 98 19.53 -3.05 12.85
C SER A 98 18.69 -4.26 12.41
N TRP A 99 18.10 -4.18 11.22
CA TRP A 99 17.39 -5.31 10.64
C TRP A 99 18.31 -6.53 10.48
N GLU A 100 19.55 -6.31 10.08
CA GLU A 100 20.52 -7.39 9.85
C GLU A 100 20.90 -8.10 11.15
N ASP A 101 20.87 -7.41 12.30
CA ASP A 101 21.06 -8.01 13.62
C ASP A 101 19.76 -8.66 14.15
N PHE A 102 18.62 -8.01 13.97
CA PHE A 102 17.33 -8.49 14.42
C PHE A 102 16.90 -9.78 13.69
N LYS A 103 17.09 -9.84 12.37
CA LYS A 103 16.65 -10.97 11.53
C LYS A 103 17.18 -12.35 12.00
N PRO A 104 18.48 -12.54 12.28
CA PRO A 104 18.97 -13.81 12.85
C PRO A 104 18.36 -14.14 14.21
N ARG A 105 18.22 -13.16 15.09
CA ARG A 105 17.64 -13.35 16.43
C ARG A 105 16.15 -13.73 16.34
N MET A 106 15.38 -13.07 15.48
CA MET A 106 14.00 -13.42 15.21
C MET A 106 13.89 -14.85 14.70
N ASN A 107 14.68 -15.24 13.69
CA ASN A 107 14.67 -16.60 13.16
C ASN A 107 15.01 -17.65 14.22
N ALA A 108 15.95 -17.36 15.13
CA ALA A 108 16.29 -18.24 16.24
C ALA A 108 15.17 -18.35 17.28
N ASN A 109 14.35 -17.33 17.46
CA ASN A 109 13.24 -17.31 18.42
C ASN A 109 11.98 -18.02 17.93
N ILE A 110 11.71 -18.10 16.62
CA ILE A 110 10.52 -18.78 16.08
C ILE A 110 10.41 -20.23 16.60
N PRO A 111 11.46 -21.10 16.51
CA PRO A 111 11.37 -22.44 17.08
C PRO A 111 11.16 -22.47 18.62
N VAL A 112 11.59 -21.43 19.33
CA VAL A 112 11.31 -21.31 20.77
C VAL A 112 9.82 -21.09 21.01
N LEU A 113 9.21 -20.13 20.31
CA LEU A 113 7.78 -19.85 20.37
C LEU A 113 6.95 -21.10 20.02
N GLN A 114 7.35 -21.83 18.97
CA GLN A 114 6.68 -23.08 18.56
C GLN A 114 6.76 -24.16 19.62
N ARG A 115 7.92 -24.31 20.30
CA ARG A 115 8.04 -25.25 21.45
C ARG A 115 7.18 -24.84 22.65
N MET A 116 6.87 -23.56 22.79
CA MET A 116 5.92 -23.04 23.78
C MET A 116 4.45 -23.28 23.39
N GLY A 117 4.20 -23.87 22.23
CA GLY A 117 2.86 -24.16 21.71
C GLY A 117 2.25 -23.02 20.88
N ILE A 118 2.98 -21.95 20.64
CA ILE A 118 2.50 -20.78 19.84
C ILE A 118 2.54 -21.13 18.36
N HIS A 119 1.42 -20.91 17.67
CA HIS A 119 1.26 -21.15 16.24
C HIS A 119 1.74 -19.95 15.43
N THR A 120 3.07 -19.87 15.20
CA THR A 120 3.67 -18.74 14.49
C THR A 120 3.43 -18.79 12.98
N PHE A 121 3.38 -17.62 12.33
CA PHE A 121 3.54 -17.51 10.88
C PHE A 121 4.84 -18.20 10.45
N THR A 122 4.76 -19.00 9.40
CA THR A 122 5.94 -19.55 8.76
C THR A 122 6.51 -18.50 7.81
N LEU A 123 7.71 -17.99 8.12
CA LEU A 123 8.37 -16.99 7.29
C LEU A 123 8.36 -17.40 5.82
N SER A 124 8.05 -16.43 4.97
CA SER A 124 7.98 -16.63 3.54
C SER A 124 9.35 -17.03 2.95
N ASP A 125 9.33 -17.81 1.86
CA ASP A 125 10.47 -17.97 0.97
C ASP A 125 10.50 -16.90 -0.14
N GLU A 126 9.60 -15.92 -0.07
CA GLU A 126 9.59 -14.78 -0.97
C GLU A 126 10.79 -13.87 -0.72
N ILE A 127 11.28 -13.29 -1.78
CA ILE A 127 12.37 -12.33 -1.72
C ILE A 127 11.78 -10.93 -1.82
N GLU A 128 12.00 -10.13 -0.80
CA GLU A 128 11.70 -8.72 -0.84
C GLU A 128 12.68 -8.02 -1.78
N THR A 129 12.14 -7.19 -2.66
CA THR A 129 12.95 -6.38 -3.57
C THR A 129 12.76 -4.91 -3.24
N THR A 130 13.84 -4.21 -2.95
CA THR A 130 13.85 -2.75 -2.83
C THR A 130 14.70 -2.14 -3.92
N MET A 131 14.46 -0.88 -4.25
CA MET A 131 15.16 -0.20 -5.33
C MET A 131 15.63 1.18 -4.87
N GLU A 132 16.77 1.61 -5.43
CA GLU A 132 17.29 2.96 -5.34
C GLU A 132 17.51 3.49 -6.76
N VAL A 133 16.91 4.63 -7.09
CA VAL A 133 17.03 5.25 -8.41
C VAL A 133 18.06 6.37 -8.36
N ASP A 134 19.18 6.20 -9.07
CA ASP A 134 20.21 7.22 -9.25
C ASP A 134 20.03 7.91 -10.61
N THR A 135 19.37 9.07 -10.58
CA THR A 135 19.10 9.85 -11.79
C THR A 135 20.35 10.49 -12.40
N LEU A 136 21.41 10.70 -11.59
CA LEU A 136 22.68 11.27 -12.05
C LEU A 136 23.50 10.23 -12.83
N ARG A 137 23.57 9.00 -12.30
CA ARG A 137 24.27 7.89 -12.97
C ARG A 137 23.40 7.17 -14.00
N ARG A 138 22.12 7.48 -14.03
CA ARG A 138 21.10 6.82 -14.86
C ARG A 138 21.12 5.31 -14.64
N GLU A 139 20.98 4.91 -13.38
CA GLU A 139 20.94 3.52 -12.98
C GLU A 139 19.94 3.28 -11.85
N ILE A 140 19.45 2.06 -11.79
CA ILE A 140 18.62 1.58 -10.68
C ILE A 140 19.41 0.47 -9.98
N LYS A 141 19.55 0.59 -8.66
CA LYS A 141 20.12 -0.47 -7.82
C LYS A 141 18.96 -1.27 -7.23
N VAL A 142 18.98 -2.57 -7.43
CA VAL A 142 18.00 -3.49 -6.88
C VAL A 142 18.64 -4.27 -5.75
N MET A 143 18.10 -4.15 -4.54
CA MET A 143 18.50 -4.90 -3.37
C MET A 143 17.50 -6.04 -3.16
N LEU A 144 18.02 -7.21 -2.83
CA LEU A 144 17.26 -8.41 -2.52
C LEU A 144 17.44 -8.78 -1.05
N ASP A 145 16.36 -9.11 -0.37
CA ASP A 145 16.38 -9.56 1.01
C ASP A 145 15.37 -10.69 1.23
N ALA A 146 15.59 -11.50 2.26
CA ALA A 146 14.70 -12.57 2.66
C ALA A 146 14.45 -12.52 4.17
N GLU A 147 13.22 -12.82 4.59
CA GLU A 147 12.87 -12.91 6.02
C GLU A 147 13.56 -14.11 6.70
N LYS A 148 13.74 -15.21 5.98
CA LYS A 148 14.45 -16.40 6.48
C LYS A 148 15.94 -16.16 6.57
N TYR A 149 16.55 -16.69 7.62
CA TYR A 149 17.98 -16.64 7.85
C TYR A 149 18.52 -17.98 8.38
N PRO A 150 19.65 -18.50 7.84
CA PRO A 150 20.36 -17.99 6.66
C PRO A 150 19.59 -18.25 5.37
N ALA A 151 19.83 -17.42 4.35
CA ALA A 151 19.26 -17.59 3.02
C ALA A 151 20.34 -17.39 1.95
N GLU A 152 20.53 -18.39 1.07
CA GLU A 152 21.31 -18.24 -0.14
C GLU A 152 20.38 -17.78 -1.26
N ILE A 153 20.46 -16.49 -1.64
CA ILE A 153 19.67 -15.92 -2.72
C ILE A 153 20.44 -16.06 -4.02
N ARG A 154 19.81 -16.64 -5.05
CA ARG A 154 20.33 -16.66 -6.41
C ARG A 154 19.39 -15.94 -7.34
N TYR A 155 19.94 -15.32 -8.40
CA TYR A 155 19.17 -14.50 -9.29
C TYR A 155 19.64 -14.59 -10.74
N THR A 156 18.74 -14.17 -11.65
CA THR A 156 18.97 -13.91 -13.07
C THR A 156 18.51 -12.50 -13.40
N THR A 157 18.89 -11.95 -14.54
CA THR A 157 18.49 -10.61 -15.03
C THR A 157 17.80 -10.63 -16.39
N ASP A 158 17.60 -11.83 -16.94
CA ASP A 158 17.01 -12.09 -18.26
C ASP A 158 15.62 -12.75 -18.19
N GLY A 159 15.03 -12.84 -16.98
CA GLY A 159 13.73 -13.46 -16.74
C GLY A 159 13.75 -14.99 -16.68
N SER A 160 14.90 -15.63 -16.84
CA SER A 160 15.02 -17.08 -16.65
C SER A 160 14.87 -17.45 -15.17
N ILE A 161 14.34 -18.64 -14.89
CA ILE A 161 14.23 -19.14 -13.51
C ILE A 161 15.63 -19.42 -12.96
N PRO A 162 16.00 -18.90 -11.77
CA PRO A 162 17.29 -19.20 -11.16
C PRO A 162 17.49 -20.71 -10.91
N THR A 163 18.71 -21.16 -11.07
CA THR A 163 19.15 -22.54 -10.80
C THR A 163 20.26 -22.54 -9.75
N ALA A 164 20.67 -23.71 -9.30
CA ALA A 164 21.81 -23.87 -8.38
C ALA A 164 23.15 -23.33 -8.95
N SER A 165 23.24 -23.11 -10.27
CA SER A 165 24.39 -22.50 -10.95
C SER A 165 24.24 -21.00 -11.23
N SER A 166 23.06 -20.43 -10.96
CA SER A 166 22.83 -19.00 -11.16
C SER A 166 23.65 -18.15 -10.17
N ARG A 167 23.84 -16.88 -10.51
CA ARG A 167 24.63 -15.96 -9.71
C ARG A 167 24.09 -15.84 -8.28
N VAL A 168 24.96 -15.93 -7.31
CA VAL A 168 24.64 -15.68 -5.90
C VAL A 168 24.54 -14.18 -5.69
N TYR A 169 23.55 -13.75 -4.91
CA TYR A 169 23.39 -12.36 -4.54
C TYR A 169 24.35 -12.02 -3.40
N ASP A 170 25.26 -11.10 -3.67
CA ASP A 170 26.28 -10.61 -2.76
C ASP A 170 26.30 -9.07 -2.63
N GLY A 171 25.33 -8.39 -3.22
CA GLY A 171 25.16 -6.95 -3.16
C GLY A 171 24.25 -6.41 -4.26
N PRO A 172 24.00 -5.08 -4.31
CA PRO A 172 23.02 -4.47 -5.19
C PRO A 172 23.23 -4.82 -6.67
N ILE A 173 22.13 -5.19 -7.35
CA ILE A 173 22.11 -5.44 -8.79
C ILE A 173 21.92 -4.09 -9.49
N VAL A 174 22.91 -3.66 -10.30
CA VAL A 174 22.87 -2.40 -11.03
C VAL A 174 22.23 -2.61 -12.40
N VAL A 175 21.14 -1.87 -12.67
CA VAL A 175 20.40 -1.88 -13.94
C VAL A 175 20.48 -0.49 -14.58
N LYS A 176 20.93 -0.41 -15.84
CA LYS A 176 21.07 0.86 -16.59
C LYS A 176 20.01 1.09 -17.63
N ASP A 177 19.46 0.03 -18.20
CA ASP A 177 18.38 0.09 -19.17
C ASP A 177 17.16 -0.67 -18.64
N SER A 178 17.09 -1.98 -18.91
CA SER A 178 16.02 -2.84 -18.42
C SER A 178 16.57 -4.17 -17.95
N ALA A 179 15.89 -4.79 -16.99
CA ALA A 179 16.16 -6.16 -16.57
C ALA A 179 14.88 -6.82 -16.09
N ASP A 180 14.73 -8.09 -16.39
CA ASP A 180 13.72 -8.97 -15.83
C ASP A 180 14.40 -9.85 -14.78
N ILE A 181 14.40 -9.35 -13.54
CA ILE A 181 15.10 -9.99 -12.43
C ILE A 181 14.19 -11.07 -11.87
N LYS A 182 14.68 -12.32 -11.85
CA LYS A 182 14.09 -13.39 -11.05
C LYS A 182 15.08 -13.81 -9.98
N ALA A 183 14.56 -13.95 -8.77
CA ALA A 183 15.36 -14.32 -7.60
C ALA A 183 14.65 -15.40 -6.78
N ALA A 184 15.41 -16.32 -6.22
CA ALA A 184 14.91 -17.40 -5.40
C ALA A 184 15.89 -17.76 -4.28
N ILE A 185 15.35 -18.28 -3.18
CA ILE A 185 16.14 -18.85 -2.10
C ILE A 185 16.55 -20.27 -2.49
N PHE A 186 17.80 -20.63 -2.20
CA PHE A 186 18.31 -21.98 -2.36
C PHE A 186 18.75 -22.54 -1.01
N ARG A 187 18.49 -23.82 -0.78
CA ARG A 187 18.96 -24.60 0.36
C ARG A 187 19.43 -25.96 -0.15
N ASP A 188 20.67 -26.29 0.16
CA ASP A 188 21.32 -27.55 -0.30
C ASP A 188 21.21 -27.73 -1.82
N GLY A 189 21.35 -26.63 -2.58
CA GLY A 189 21.24 -26.62 -4.03
C GLY A 189 19.82 -26.76 -4.59
N GLN A 190 18.80 -26.83 -3.73
CA GLN A 190 17.39 -26.95 -4.12
C GLN A 190 16.70 -25.59 -4.01
N LEU A 191 15.92 -25.23 -5.01
CA LEU A 191 15.08 -24.04 -5.01
C LEU A 191 13.99 -24.17 -3.96
N GLN A 192 13.78 -23.11 -3.17
CA GLN A 192 12.73 -22.99 -2.16
C GLN A 192 11.66 -22.00 -2.63
N GLY A 193 10.40 -22.35 -2.43
CA GLY A 193 9.27 -21.48 -2.75
C GLY A 193 9.13 -21.17 -4.25
N THR A 194 8.48 -20.08 -4.56
CA THR A 194 8.30 -19.55 -5.92
C THR A 194 9.28 -18.40 -6.17
N PRO A 195 9.99 -18.36 -7.29
CA PRO A 195 10.87 -17.26 -7.61
C PRO A 195 10.13 -15.92 -7.62
N THR A 196 10.67 -14.94 -6.94
CA THR A 196 10.19 -13.55 -7.00
C THR A 196 10.62 -12.92 -8.31
N GLU A 197 9.70 -12.26 -9.02
CA GLU A 197 9.96 -11.56 -10.27
C GLU A 197 9.88 -10.05 -10.05
N LYS A 198 10.89 -9.32 -10.56
CA LYS A 198 10.92 -7.87 -10.56
C LYS A 198 11.39 -7.34 -11.91
N LYS A 199 10.47 -6.73 -12.65
CA LYS A 199 10.82 -5.97 -13.86
C LYS A 199 11.31 -4.59 -13.47
N VAL A 200 12.48 -4.24 -13.96
CA VAL A 200 13.14 -2.96 -13.68
C VAL A 200 13.48 -2.31 -15.00
N ASP A 201 13.11 -1.05 -15.15
CA ASP A 201 13.29 -0.32 -16.40
C ASP A 201 13.69 1.13 -16.10
N TYR A 202 14.91 1.51 -16.45
CA TYR A 202 15.33 2.91 -16.43
C TYR A 202 14.78 3.60 -17.67
N HIS A 203 13.47 3.85 -17.69
CA HIS A 203 12.75 4.39 -18.84
C HIS A 203 13.02 5.87 -19.07
N ARG A 204 12.78 6.36 -20.30
CA ARG A 204 13.05 7.75 -20.70
C ARG A 204 12.23 8.81 -19.97
N GLY A 205 11.10 8.44 -19.39
CA GLY A 205 10.23 9.32 -18.59
C GLY A 205 10.73 9.58 -17.17
N ILE A 206 11.75 8.85 -16.67
CA ILE A 206 12.24 9.06 -15.31
C ILE A 206 12.72 10.50 -15.13
N ASN A 207 12.23 11.12 -14.05
CA ASN A 207 12.52 12.50 -13.65
C ASN A 207 12.10 13.57 -14.69
N LYS A 208 11.17 13.24 -15.61
CA LYS A 208 10.58 14.24 -16.52
C LYS A 208 9.49 15.02 -15.82
N PRO A 209 9.30 16.31 -16.17
CA PRO A 209 8.20 17.10 -15.64
C PRO A 209 6.85 16.48 -15.97
N ILE A 210 5.98 16.40 -14.96
CA ILE A 210 4.60 15.94 -15.11
C ILE A 210 3.64 17.06 -14.68
N HIS A 211 2.59 17.27 -15.45
CA HIS A 211 1.54 18.22 -15.18
C HIS A 211 0.21 17.46 -15.04
N TYR A 212 -0.49 17.70 -13.94
CA TYR A 212 -1.80 17.10 -13.68
C TYR A 212 -2.91 18.08 -14.00
N ASN A 213 -3.83 17.66 -14.85
CA ASN A 213 -5.09 18.36 -15.10
C ASN A 213 -6.15 17.96 -14.08
N SER A 214 -5.97 16.81 -13.43
CA SER A 214 -6.80 16.29 -12.35
C SER A 214 -6.18 16.57 -10.98
N LYS A 215 -7.01 16.54 -9.92
CA LYS A 215 -6.56 16.74 -8.55
C LYS A 215 -6.07 15.43 -7.95
N LEU A 216 -4.83 15.44 -7.46
CA LEU A 216 -4.27 14.36 -6.65
C LEU A 216 -4.96 14.30 -5.28
N TYR A 217 -5.17 13.09 -4.78
CA TYR A 217 -5.64 12.90 -3.42
C TYR A 217 -4.48 13.02 -2.43
N SER A 218 -4.58 13.99 -1.52
CA SER A 218 -3.49 14.30 -0.58
C SER A 218 -3.14 13.15 0.39
N GLY A 219 -4.05 12.20 0.58
CA GLY A 219 -3.80 11.02 1.40
C GLY A 219 -2.85 10.00 0.75
N TYR A 220 -2.74 10.02 -0.59
CA TYR A 220 -1.93 9.06 -1.35
C TYR A 220 -1.15 9.79 -2.44
N MET A 221 -0.06 10.43 -2.04
CA MET A 221 0.80 11.23 -2.92
C MET A 221 2.03 10.46 -3.42
N ALA A 222 2.23 9.21 -2.96
CA ALA A 222 3.48 8.48 -3.14
C ALA A 222 4.68 9.35 -2.74
N GLY A 223 5.71 9.46 -3.57
CA GLY A 223 6.88 10.33 -3.36
C GLY A 223 6.67 11.82 -3.69
N GLY A 224 5.43 12.27 -3.93
CA GLY A 224 5.09 13.64 -4.31
C GLY A 224 4.64 13.79 -5.75
N MET A 225 4.66 15.02 -6.27
CA MET A 225 4.10 15.35 -7.60
C MET A 225 4.73 14.57 -8.75
N ASN A 226 6.01 14.20 -8.66
CA ASN A 226 6.72 13.47 -9.72
C ASN A 226 6.73 11.94 -9.51
N ALA A 227 5.97 11.43 -8.55
CA ALA A 227 6.05 10.02 -8.15
C ALA A 227 5.71 9.01 -9.26
N LEU A 228 4.86 9.38 -10.24
CA LEU A 228 4.61 8.50 -11.39
C LEU A 228 5.85 8.27 -12.27
N LEU A 229 6.86 9.14 -12.17
CA LEU A 229 8.06 9.15 -13.00
C LEU A 229 9.35 9.10 -12.17
N ASP A 230 9.29 8.66 -10.93
CA ASP A 230 10.45 8.55 -10.03
C ASP A 230 11.24 7.23 -10.22
N GLY A 231 10.75 6.32 -11.05
CA GLY A 231 11.35 5.01 -11.31
C GLY A 231 10.96 3.93 -10.30
N TYR A 232 10.19 4.28 -9.27
CA TYR A 232 9.68 3.30 -8.32
C TYR A 232 8.32 2.75 -8.75
N ARG A 233 8.05 1.51 -8.36
CA ARG A 233 6.75 0.85 -8.59
C ARG A 233 6.13 0.48 -7.25
N GLY A 234 4.81 0.66 -7.13
CA GLY A 234 4.05 0.23 -5.98
C GLY A 234 4.06 -1.29 -5.79
N GLY A 235 4.02 -1.72 -4.54
CA GLY A 235 3.97 -3.13 -4.12
C GLY A 235 2.55 -3.65 -3.93
N LEU A 236 2.39 -4.55 -2.96
CA LEU A 236 1.13 -5.25 -2.67
C LEU A 236 0.16 -4.45 -1.79
N THR A 237 0.52 -3.25 -1.36
CA THR A 237 -0.35 -2.38 -0.58
C THR A 237 -0.33 -0.95 -1.11
N TYR A 238 -1.49 -0.30 -1.12
CA TYR A 238 -1.61 1.13 -1.40
C TYR A 238 -0.99 2.01 -0.30
N LEU A 239 -0.65 1.43 0.87
CA LEU A 239 -0.02 2.11 2.01
C LEU A 239 1.51 2.06 1.99
N ASP A 240 2.14 1.57 0.92
CA ASP A 240 3.60 1.47 0.82
C ASP A 240 4.31 2.79 0.49
N GLY A 241 3.53 3.87 0.30
CA GLY A 241 4.06 5.18 -0.08
C GLY A 241 4.55 5.26 -1.53
N ARG A 242 4.13 4.33 -2.41
CA ARG A 242 4.51 4.27 -3.83
C ARG A 242 3.34 4.37 -4.80
N TRP A 243 2.12 4.43 -4.29
CA TRP A 243 0.91 4.58 -5.07
C TRP A 243 0.37 6.00 -4.98
N GLN A 244 0.09 6.62 -6.13
CA GLN A 244 -0.68 7.86 -6.18
C GLN A 244 -2.16 7.55 -6.31
N GLY A 245 -2.98 8.25 -5.52
CA GLY A 245 -4.43 8.14 -5.54
C GLY A 245 -5.11 9.35 -6.19
N TYR A 246 -6.25 9.10 -6.82
CA TYR A 246 -7.10 10.09 -7.46
C TYR A 246 -8.53 9.87 -7.00
N LEU A 247 -9.24 10.95 -6.67
CA LEU A 247 -10.67 10.90 -6.32
C LEU A 247 -11.58 10.96 -7.55
N ASN A 248 -11.02 11.45 -8.65
CA ASN A 248 -11.66 11.58 -9.94
C ASN A 248 -10.77 10.93 -10.99
N ASP A 249 -11.13 11.08 -12.25
CA ASP A 249 -10.35 10.58 -13.37
C ASP A 249 -8.93 11.15 -13.37
N LEU A 250 -7.97 10.31 -13.67
CA LEU A 250 -6.60 10.70 -13.92
C LEU A 250 -6.54 11.45 -15.27
N ASP A 251 -5.89 12.58 -15.27
CA ASP A 251 -5.47 13.29 -16.49
C ASP A 251 -4.13 13.96 -16.20
N CYS A 252 -3.09 13.47 -16.82
CA CYS A 252 -1.74 14.00 -16.66
C CYS A 252 -0.99 14.07 -17.99
N VAL A 253 -0.06 15.04 -18.07
CA VAL A 253 0.79 15.28 -19.23
C VAL A 253 2.25 15.26 -18.82
N VAL A 254 3.03 14.40 -19.44
CA VAL A 254 4.48 14.32 -19.30
C VAL A 254 5.14 15.15 -20.39
N ASP A 255 6.06 16.07 -20.03
CA ASP A 255 6.89 16.81 -20.98
C ASP A 255 8.24 16.10 -21.12
N MET A 256 8.50 15.50 -22.26
CA MET A 256 9.79 14.83 -22.57
C MET A 256 10.93 15.83 -22.78
N GLY A 257 10.63 17.15 -22.87
CA GLY A 257 11.58 18.22 -23.10
C GLY A 257 11.83 18.54 -24.58
N GLU A 258 11.81 17.52 -25.41
CA GLU A 258 11.97 17.60 -26.87
C GLU A 258 11.11 16.54 -27.55
N VAL A 259 10.91 16.68 -28.87
CA VAL A 259 10.24 15.63 -29.66
C VAL A 259 11.10 14.37 -29.63
N THR A 260 10.57 13.31 -29.10
CA THR A 260 11.26 12.05 -28.82
C THR A 260 10.53 10.88 -29.48
N ASP A 261 11.29 9.96 -30.07
CA ASP A 261 10.74 8.68 -30.52
C ASP A 261 10.37 7.82 -29.30
N SER A 262 9.11 7.40 -29.24
CA SER A 262 8.57 6.55 -28.17
C SER A 262 7.89 5.32 -28.79
N HIS A 263 8.22 4.14 -28.27
CA HIS A 263 7.72 2.86 -28.80
C HIS A 263 6.77 2.15 -27.82
N LYS A 264 6.85 2.49 -26.54
CA LYS A 264 6.04 1.89 -25.49
C LYS A 264 5.75 2.91 -24.39
N VAL A 265 4.49 3.01 -24.00
CA VAL A 265 4.04 3.73 -22.80
C VAL A 265 3.16 2.79 -22.00
N SER A 266 3.42 2.68 -20.71
CA SER A 266 2.59 1.83 -19.84
C SER A 266 2.32 2.52 -18.49
N SER A 267 1.18 2.15 -17.91
CA SER A 267 0.77 2.50 -16.54
C SER A 267 0.20 1.28 -15.85
N ARG A 268 0.30 1.24 -14.53
CA ARG A 268 -0.21 0.14 -13.71
C ARG A 268 -1.15 0.69 -12.65
N PHE A 269 -2.30 0.05 -12.50
CA PHE A 269 -3.29 0.39 -11.48
C PHE A 269 -3.54 -0.82 -10.57
N MET A 270 -3.91 -0.52 -9.32
CA MET A 270 -4.27 -1.50 -8.30
C MET A 270 -5.79 -1.51 -8.12
N GLN A 271 -6.36 -2.68 -7.83
CA GLN A 271 -7.68 -2.83 -7.27
C GLN A 271 -7.63 -3.56 -5.95
N LEU A 272 -8.31 -3.00 -4.95
CA LEU A 272 -8.64 -3.63 -3.69
C LEU A 272 -9.92 -2.96 -3.17
N ILE A 273 -11.08 -3.53 -3.48
CA ILE A 273 -12.36 -2.83 -3.29
C ILE A 273 -12.77 -2.66 -1.82
N GLY A 274 -12.29 -3.51 -0.91
CA GLY A 274 -12.59 -3.40 0.52
C GLY A 274 -12.27 -2.00 1.08
N PRO A 275 -11.05 -1.48 0.92
CA PRO A 275 -10.70 -0.12 1.31
C PRO A 275 -11.04 0.96 0.26
N GLY A 276 -11.78 0.65 -0.80
CA GLY A 276 -12.22 1.62 -1.79
C GLY A 276 -11.21 1.94 -2.90
N VAL A 277 -10.28 1.03 -3.22
CA VAL A 277 -9.33 1.20 -4.32
C VAL A 277 -9.86 0.49 -5.57
N TYR A 278 -10.10 1.24 -6.64
CA TYR A 278 -10.69 0.73 -7.89
C TYR A 278 -9.79 0.94 -9.09
N GLN A 279 -9.94 0.07 -10.10
CA GLN A 279 -9.39 0.27 -11.45
C GLN A 279 -10.14 1.39 -12.17
N PRO A 280 -9.50 2.14 -13.09
CA PRO A 280 -10.22 2.98 -14.04
C PRO A 280 -11.07 2.10 -14.97
N GLY A 281 -12.14 2.63 -15.55
CA GLY A 281 -12.93 1.92 -16.56
C GLY A 281 -12.12 1.61 -17.82
N GLU A 282 -11.31 2.56 -18.23
CA GLU A 282 -10.39 2.48 -19.38
C GLU A 282 -9.26 3.51 -19.23
N VAL A 283 -8.20 3.33 -19.98
CA VAL A 283 -7.09 4.30 -20.05
C VAL A 283 -6.85 4.65 -21.51
N GLU A 284 -6.75 5.95 -21.80
CA GLU A 284 -6.40 6.49 -23.10
C GLU A 284 -5.00 7.11 -23.10
N LEU A 285 -4.24 6.83 -24.14
CA LEU A 285 -2.96 7.48 -24.44
C LEU A 285 -3.12 8.48 -25.57
N LEU A 286 -2.63 9.70 -25.35
CA LEU A 286 -2.58 10.73 -26.37
C LEU A 286 -1.15 11.29 -26.47
N THR A 287 -0.77 11.72 -27.67
CA THR A 287 0.54 12.31 -27.94
C THR A 287 0.40 13.66 -28.64
N SER A 288 1.37 14.55 -28.39
CA SER A 288 1.41 15.88 -29.01
C SER A 288 2.85 16.38 -29.17
N GLU A 289 3.12 17.18 -30.18
CA GLU A 289 4.38 17.91 -30.33
C GLU A 289 4.34 19.32 -29.73
N ASP A 290 3.16 19.95 -29.70
CA ASP A 290 2.95 21.36 -29.35
C ASP A 290 2.20 21.60 -28.03
N ARG A 291 1.68 20.54 -27.39
CA ARG A 291 0.80 20.57 -26.20
C ARG A 291 -0.62 21.07 -26.46
N GLU A 292 -0.95 21.44 -27.69
CA GLU A 292 -2.28 21.94 -28.06
C GLU A 292 -3.07 20.90 -28.85
N SER A 293 -2.43 20.28 -29.84
CA SER A 293 -3.03 19.27 -30.71
C SER A 293 -2.65 17.87 -30.26
N TYR A 294 -3.60 17.14 -29.65
CA TYR A 294 -3.39 15.78 -29.19
C TYR A 294 -4.00 14.74 -30.12
N ILE A 295 -3.23 13.71 -30.43
CA ILE A 295 -3.65 12.58 -31.24
C ILE A 295 -3.81 11.37 -30.32
N SER A 296 -5.00 10.76 -30.30
CA SER A 296 -5.23 9.50 -29.56
C SER A 296 -4.44 8.36 -30.19
N GLN A 297 -3.73 7.64 -29.37
CA GLN A 297 -2.95 6.45 -29.74
C GLN A 297 -3.67 5.16 -29.38
N GLY A 298 -4.85 5.26 -28.79
CA GLY A 298 -5.72 4.16 -28.44
C GLY A 298 -6.26 4.25 -27.02
N VAL A 299 -7.24 3.38 -26.78
CA VAL A 299 -7.92 3.20 -25.49
C VAL A 299 -7.83 1.73 -25.09
N ILE A 300 -7.48 1.47 -23.85
CA ILE A 300 -7.42 0.10 -23.31
C ILE A 300 -8.44 0.01 -22.17
N PRO A 301 -9.47 -0.84 -22.30
CA PRO A 301 -10.45 -1.06 -21.22
C PRO A 301 -9.85 -1.88 -20.07
N THR A 302 -10.43 -1.72 -18.86
CA THR A 302 -10.13 -2.64 -17.77
C THR A 302 -10.72 -4.01 -18.03
N THR A 303 -9.98 -5.04 -17.64
CA THR A 303 -10.42 -6.45 -17.73
C THR A 303 -10.75 -7.03 -16.36
N ILE A 304 -10.45 -6.31 -15.29
CA ILE A 304 -10.73 -6.71 -13.91
C ILE A 304 -12.15 -6.28 -13.57
N SER A 305 -12.96 -7.21 -13.05
CA SER A 305 -14.32 -6.90 -12.60
C SER A 305 -14.28 -5.93 -11.41
N ASN A 306 -15.14 -4.91 -11.43
CA ASN A 306 -15.29 -3.98 -10.30
C ASN A 306 -15.96 -4.63 -9.06
N THR A 307 -16.37 -5.90 -9.15
CA THR A 307 -16.88 -6.71 -8.03
C THR A 307 -15.85 -7.72 -7.52
N ASP A 308 -14.67 -7.80 -8.17
CA ASP A 308 -13.57 -8.66 -7.71
C ASP A 308 -12.95 -8.08 -6.43
N LYS A 309 -13.07 -8.83 -5.32
CA LYS A 309 -12.61 -8.43 -4.00
C LYS A 309 -11.12 -8.70 -3.76
N ASP A 310 -10.52 -9.51 -4.60
CA ASP A 310 -9.12 -9.86 -4.45
C ASP A 310 -8.21 -8.70 -4.84
N LEU A 311 -7.03 -8.64 -4.20
CA LEU A 311 -5.99 -7.73 -4.61
C LEU A 311 -5.57 -8.07 -6.04
N SER A 312 -5.76 -7.13 -6.95
CA SER A 312 -5.45 -7.32 -8.36
C SER A 312 -4.78 -6.10 -8.99
N PHE A 313 -4.07 -6.32 -10.07
CA PHE A 313 -3.33 -5.29 -10.80
C PHE A 313 -3.56 -5.44 -12.28
N GLN A 314 -3.73 -4.29 -12.97
CA GLN A 314 -3.71 -4.26 -14.43
C GLN A 314 -2.65 -3.28 -14.93
N GLU A 315 -1.85 -3.71 -15.89
CA GLU A 315 -0.93 -2.87 -16.64
C GLU A 315 -1.56 -2.52 -17.98
N TYR A 316 -1.69 -1.22 -18.26
CA TYR A 316 -2.18 -0.69 -19.53
C TYR A 316 -0.96 -0.32 -20.36
N THR A 317 -0.70 -1.11 -21.39
CA THR A 317 0.50 -0.98 -22.24
C THR A 317 0.12 -0.63 -23.66
N PHE A 318 0.57 0.52 -24.10
CA PHE A 318 0.45 1.00 -25.49
C PHE A 318 1.77 0.76 -26.20
N ASN A 319 1.70 0.15 -27.37
CA ASN A 319 2.85 -0.07 -28.24
C ASN A 319 2.60 0.61 -29.59
N GLY A 320 3.60 1.31 -30.12
CA GLY A 320 3.53 2.03 -31.39
C GLY A 320 4.84 2.76 -31.67
N ASP A 321 4.87 3.50 -32.76
CA ASP A 321 6.00 4.36 -33.14
C ASP A 321 5.52 5.79 -33.18
N TRP A 322 5.75 6.53 -32.09
CA TRP A 322 5.27 7.90 -31.94
C TRP A 322 6.44 8.87 -31.85
N LYS A 323 6.28 10.01 -32.55
CA LYS A 323 7.13 11.19 -32.31
C LYS A 323 6.33 12.20 -31.54
N ALA A 324 6.74 12.46 -30.31
CA ALA A 324 6.01 13.39 -29.43
C ALA A 324 6.93 14.03 -28.40
N ARG A 325 6.63 15.26 -28.04
CA ARG A 325 7.19 15.90 -26.84
C ARG A 325 6.29 15.70 -25.64
N TYR A 326 4.97 15.73 -25.84
CA TYR A 326 4.00 15.63 -24.77
C TYR A 326 3.25 14.30 -24.83
N ILE A 327 3.29 13.56 -23.75
CA ILE A 327 2.59 12.29 -23.58
C ILE A 327 1.50 12.52 -22.54
N ARG A 328 0.23 12.42 -22.93
CA ARG A 328 -0.93 12.58 -22.05
C ARG A 328 -1.58 11.24 -21.81
N MET A 329 -1.83 10.94 -20.54
CA MET A 329 -2.58 9.78 -20.12
C MET A 329 -3.81 10.24 -19.36
N ARG A 330 -4.96 9.70 -19.74
CA ARG A 330 -6.22 9.96 -19.04
C ARG A 330 -7.05 8.69 -18.98
N ASN A 331 -7.89 8.59 -17.97
CA ASN A 331 -8.97 7.63 -17.93
C ASN A 331 -10.30 8.40 -18.13
N ASN A 332 -11.18 7.82 -18.93
CA ASN A 332 -12.56 8.26 -19.06
C ASN A 332 -13.39 7.23 -18.31
N SER A 333 -13.90 7.57 -17.15
CA SER A 333 -14.96 6.79 -16.54
C SER A 333 -16.25 7.59 -16.72
N ASP A 334 -17.14 7.10 -17.56
CA ASP A 334 -18.55 7.57 -17.57
C ASP A 334 -19.27 7.17 -16.27
N GLN A 335 -18.62 6.48 -15.40
CA GLN A 335 -19.10 6.17 -14.05
C GLN A 335 -18.44 7.17 -13.10
N GLN A 336 -19.27 8.05 -12.52
CA GLN A 336 -18.86 8.78 -11.32
C GLN A 336 -18.33 7.76 -10.32
N MET A 337 -17.00 7.71 -10.17
CA MET A 337 -16.40 7.02 -9.04
C MET A 337 -16.72 7.87 -7.81
N GLU A 338 -17.78 7.54 -7.13
CA GLU A 338 -17.96 7.99 -5.77
C GLU A 338 -16.87 7.33 -4.94
N LEU A 339 -15.97 8.14 -4.41
CA LEU A 339 -14.96 7.68 -3.49
C LEU A 339 -15.66 7.34 -2.17
N TYR A 340 -15.87 6.08 -1.92
CA TYR A 340 -16.19 5.60 -0.59
C TYR A 340 -14.90 5.38 0.18
N VAL A 341 -14.48 6.39 0.95
CA VAL A 341 -13.57 6.17 2.06
C VAL A 341 -14.39 5.46 3.14
N LEU A 342 -14.16 4.16 3.31
CA LEU A 342 -14.79 3.26 4.27
C LEU A 342 -16.27 2.92 3.93
N GLY A 343 -16.39 1.76 3.37
CA GLY A 343 -17.54 1.04 2.94
C GLY A 343 -18.85 1.20 3.68
N PHE A 344 -19.78 1.90 3.04
CA PHE A 344 -21.19 1.63 3.23
C PHE A 344 -21.88 1.70 1.86
N THR A 345 -22.22 0.56 1.30
CA THR A 345 -23.23 0.51 0.25
C THR A 345 -24.59 0.57 0.94
N ALA A 346 -25.17 1.75 1.09
CA ALA A 346 -26.58 1.86 1.45
C ALA A 346 -27.41 1.43 0.25
N THR A 347 -27.85 0.17 0.24
CA THR A 347 -28.73 -0.37 -0.81
C THR A 347 -30.19 -0.06 -0.60
N THR A 348 -30.57 0.87 0.28
CA THR A 348 -31.96 1.23 0.47
C THR A 348 -32.21 2.72 0.26
N LYS A 349 -32.80 3.03 -0.89
CA LYS A 349 -33.25 4.37 -1.32
C LYS A 349 -34.43 4.95 -0.50
N GLN A 350 -34.75 4.48 0.69
CA GLN A 350 -36.07 4.79 1.30
C GLN A 350 -36.06 5.23 2.76
N ASP A 351 -34.95 5.39 3.44
CA ASP A 351 -34.97 5.92 4.81
C ASP A 351 -34.32 7.30 4.87
N PRO A 352 -35.10 8.39 5.05
CA PRO A 352 -34.57 9.76 5.14
C PRO A 352 -33.60 9.95 6.29
N GLN A 353 -33.72 9.20 7.40
CA GLN A 353 -32.83 9.32 8.56
C GLN A 353 -31.45 8.71 8.26
N ILE A 354 -31.38 7.62 7.50
CA ILE A 354 -30.13 7.02 7.06
C ILE A 354 -29.41 7.98 6.09
N ASN A 355 -30.14 8.62 5.18
CA ASN A 355 -29.55 9.59 4.25
C ASN A 355 -28.99 10.83 4.97
N GLU A 356 -29.66 11.32 6.01
CA GLU A 356 -29.16 12.44 6.82
C GLU A 356 -27.91 12.05 7.64
N ALA A 357 -27.87 10.83 8.19
CA ALA A 357 -26.69 10.31 8.87
C ALA A 357 -25.51 10.12 7.90
N LEU A 358 -25.75 9.59 6.70
CA LEU A 358 -24.72 9.43 5.66
C LEU A 358 -24.14 10.77 5.18
N MET A 359 -24.96 11.82 5.08
CA MET A 359 -24.49 13.18 4.77
C MET A 359 -23.48 13.73 5.77
N MET A 360 -23.46 13.22 7.01
CA MET A 360 -22.44 13.59 8.02
C MET A 360 -21.05 12.99 7.74
N TYR A 361 -20.94 12.02 6.83
CA TYR A 361 -19.73 11.21 6.61
C TYR A 361 -19.05 11.41 5.27
N ASP A 362 -19.66 12.17 4.34
CA ASP A 362 -19.10 12.30 2.99
C ASP A 362 -17.90 13.26 2.91
N MET A 363 -17.42 13.79 4.05
CA MET A 363 -16.32 14.75 4.15
C MET A 363 -16.49 15.99 3.24
N ASN A 364 -17.63 16.18 2.61
CA ASN A 364 -17.97 17.37 1.89
C ASN A 364 -18.54 18.40 2.89
N LEU A 365 -17.78 19.45 3.15
CA LEU A 365 -18.16 20.51 4.09
C LEU A 365 -19.54 21.17 3.78
N ASP A 366 -20.05 20.98 2.57
CA ASP A 366 -21.33 21.51 2.12
C ASP A 366 -22.52 20.57 2.43
N THR A 367 -22.27 19.34 2.86
CA THR A 367 -23.31 18.30 3.11
C THR A 367 -23.43 17.86 4.56
N TYR A 368 -22.68 18.47 5.51
CA TYR A 368 -22.79 18.13 6.93
C TYR A 368 -24.11 18.62 7.55
N LYS A 369 -24.64 17.82 8.48
CA LYS A 369 -25.80 18.22 9.30
C LYS A 369 -25.34 18.87 10.59
N ASN A 370 -25.80 20.10 10.84
CA ASN A 370 -25.67 20.72 12.15
C ASN A 370 -26.73 20.13 13.11
N LEU A 371 -26.27 19.52 14.20
CA LEU A 371 -27.15 19.04 15.27
C LEU A 371 -27.34 20.15 16.30
N ASN A 372 -28.60 20.36 16.69
CA ASN A 372 -28.91 21.23 17.82
C ASN A 372 -28.65 20.51 19.15
N PRO A 373 -28.37 21.23 20.23
CA PRO A 373 -28.22 20.64 21.56
C PRO A 373 -29.44 19.77 21.94
N GLY A 374 -29.20 18.49 22.23
CA GLY A 374 -30.23 17.51 22.56
C GLY A 374 -30.85 16.76 21.37
N GLU A 375 -30.47 17.05 20.15
CA GLU A 375 -30.88 16.28 18.97
C GLU A 375 -30.11 14.96 18.90
N MET A 376 -30.81 13.85 18.70
CA MET A 376 -30.22 12.50 18.55
C MET A 376 -30.43 11.98 17.14
N ILE A 377 -29.39 11.37 16.58
CA ILE A 377 -29.49 10.58 15.36
C ILE A 377 -29.53 9.11 15.75
N HIS A 378 -30.60 8.43 15.37
CA HIS A 378 -30.72 6.99 15.52
C HIS A 378 -30.33 6.31 14.22
N ILE A 379 -29.25 5.52 14.25
CA ILE A 379 -28.82 4.70 13.11
C ILE A 379 -29.23 3.28 13.40
N LYS A 380 -30.02 2.68 12.50
CA LYS A 380 -30.41 1.27 12.59
C LYS A 380 -29.23 0.42 12.10
N CYS A 381 -28.67 -0.40 13.01
CA CYS A 381 -27.39 -1.08 12.81
C CYS A 381 -27.50 -2.52 12.30
N ASP A 382 -28.63 -2.95 11.76
CA ASP A 382 -28.84 -4.35 11.36
C ASP A 382 -27.86 -4.84 10.27
N ASP A 383 -27.24 -3.90 9.51
CA ASP A 383 -26.29 -4.19 8.42
C ASP A 383 -25.00 -3.36 8.48
N ILE A 384 -24.64 -2.79 9.64
CA ILE A 384 -23.47 -1.90 9.79
C ILE A 384 -22.42 -2.55 10.69
N ASN A 385 -21.23 -2.83 10.11
CA ASN A 385 -20.11 -3.45 10.83
C ASN A 385 -19.19 -2.46 11.56
N ALA A 386 -19.23 -1.17 11.22
CA ALA A 386 -18.48 -0.11 11.90
C ALA A 386 -19.12 1.27 11.65
N VAL A 387 -19.04 2.16 12.62
CA VAL A 387 -19.45 3.57 12.49
C VAL A 387 -18.33 4.46 13.02
N SER A 388 -17.84 5.38 12.19
CA SER A 388 -16.84 6.37 12.57
C SER A 388 -17.45 7.76 12.58
N PHE A 389 -17.20 8.53 13.65
CA PHE A 389 -17.70 9.90 13.78
C PHE A 389 -16.53 10.89 13.83
N PHE A 390 -16.63 11.95 13.04
CA PHE A 390 -15.78 13.13 13.19
C PHE A 390 -16.62 14.27 13.81
N LEU A 391 -16.21 14.76 14.96
CA LEU A 391 -16.84 15.88 15.62
C LEU A 391 -15.86 17.07 15.60
N SER A 392 -16.20 18.13 14.89
CA SER A 392 -15.54 19.43 15.04
C SER A 392 -16.48 20.36 15.79
N GLY A 393 -16.13 20.74 16.99
CA GLY A 393 -16.92 21.66 17.79
C GLY A 393 -16.04 22.64 18.56
N SER A 394 -16.55 23.87 18.75
CA SER A 394 -15.98 24.83 19.68
C SER A 394 -16.20 24.35 21.12
N ASN A 395 -15.22 24.52 21.93
CA ASN A 395 -14.84 24.03 23.25
C ASN A 395 -15.88 23.87 24.40
N GLU A 396 -17.18 23.77 24.16
CA GLU A 396 -18.14 23.70 25.30
C GLU A 396 -19.22 22.61 25.22
N ASN A 397 -19.24 21.73 24.24
CA ASN A 397 -20.25 20.68 24.17
C ASN A 397 -19.64 19.28 24.30
N LEU A 398 -19.83 18.66 25.46
CA LEU A 398 -19.57 17.22 25.63
C LEU A 398 -20.59 16.44 24.79
N VAL A 399 -20.11 15.80 23.72
CA VAL A 399 -20.90 14.81 22.95
C VAL A 399 -20.59 13.44 23.53
N SER A 400 -21.55 12.83 24.18
CA SER A 400 -21.47 11.44 24.62
C SER A 400 -21.99 10.55 23.50
N ILE A 401 -21.11 9.72 22.92
CA ILE A 401 -21.49 8.69 21.97
C ILE A 401 -21.50 7.36 22.72
N THR A 402 -22.70 6.82 22.94
CA THR A 402 -22.85 5.45 23.45
C THR A 402 -23.11 4.53 22.29
N CYS A 403 -22.09 3.79 21.85
CA CYS A 403 -22.21 2.73 20.85
C CYS A 403 -22.53 1.42 21.57
N LEU A 404 -23.79 0.96 21.53
CA LEU A 404 -24.17 -0.38 21.95
C LEU A 404 -23.99 -1.31 20.76
N LEU A 405 -22.81 -1.91 20.65
CA LEU A 405 -22.59 -3.04 19.73
C LEU A 405 -23.26 -4.29 20.35
N TYR A 406 -24.43 -4.66 19.90
CA TYR A 406 -24.96 -5.98 20.10
C TYR A 406 -24.40 -6.91 19.04
N THR A 407 -23.38 -7.69 19.39
CA THR A 407 -23.07 -8.89 18.63
C THR A 407 -24.14 -9.93 18.99
N SER A 408 -25.08 -10.20 18.09
CA SER A 408 -25.89 -11.38 18.23
C SER A 408 -24.98 -12.61 18.03
N PRO A 409 -25.01 -13.61 18.91
CA PRO A 409 -24.30 -14.85 18.66
C PRO A 409 -24.91 -15.51 17.43
N SER A 410 -24.08 -15.82 16.44
CA SER A 410 -24.46 -16.71 15.35
C SER A 410 -24.92 -18.05 15.91
N PRO A 411 -25.95 -18.67 15.31
CA PRO A 411 -26.40 -19.99 15.69
C PRO A 411 -25.38 -21.09 15.40
#